data_8f8f1616b410a2476778b424f5fa2a65
#
_entry.id   8f8f1616b410a2476778b424f5fa2a65
#
_cell.length_a   1.000
_cell.length_b   1.000
_cell.length_c   1.000
_cell.angle_alpha   90.00
_cell.angle_beta   90.00
_cell.angle_gamma   90.00
#
_symmetry.space_group_name_H-M   'P 1'
#
loop_
_entity.id
_entity.type
_entity.pdbx_description
1 polymer ?
#
loop_
_entity_poly.entity_id
_entity_poly.type
_entity_poly.pdbx_seq_one_letter_code
_entity_poly.pdbx_strand_id
1 'polypeptide(L)'
;MAIAQPSSSAAVAGDNSPTLLILAGKRDGKLDPLAEKAGVSHKCRVPIQGKPLLQWVLEAAGEAWPGNPIMISIHDPEVIADLPAVLALKESGRLIICEAQAGIVESVEAAVAESGNRFPLLITTGDNVLATPESLREVHDHGIASGSEAVLAVARREDILAAHPEGQRKFYEFRDVAIANCNAYWLGSANAMRAAEAFRQGGQFIKTRGRIAQAFGILNLIRFKLGWWSLDQIMGTLSRRFGVKISAHIYDDGAYAVDVDNQRTYDVCEELLAKRKL
;
A
#
# COMPACT_ATOMS: atom_id res chain seq x y z
N MET A 1 6.33 11.21 52.14
CA MET A 1 7.08 11.05 50.90
C MET A 1 6.08 10.70 49.80
N ALA A 2 5.61 11.71 49.09
CA ALA A 2 4.56 11.56 48.09
C ALA A 2 5.19 11.19 46.74
N ILE A 3 4.74 10.07 46.17
CA ILE A 3 5.15 9.59 44.84
C ILE A 3 4.38 10.41 43.80
N ALA A 4 5.11 11.22 43.05
CA ALA A 4 4.55 11.98 41.92
C ALA A 4 4.11 11.02 40.81
N GLN A 5 2.85 11.09 40.42
CA GLN A 5 2.32 10.43 39.20
C GLN A 5 2.87 11.17 37.98
N PRO A 6 3.22 10.46 36.89
CA PRO A 6 3.61 11.12 35.67
C PRO A 6 2.39 11.77 35.01
N SER A 7 2.54 13.03 34.67
CA SER A 7 1.55 13.87 34.01
C SER A 7 1.07 13.26 32.71
N SER A 8 -0.25 13.16 32.58
CA SER A 8 -0.99 12.91 31.36
C SER A 8 -0.40 13.67 30.18
N SER A 9 0.07 12.91 29.17
CA SER A 9 0.44 13.41 27.86
C SER A 9 -0.74 14.18 27.27
N ALA A 10 -0.54 15.46 27.02
CA ALA A 10 -1.48 16.31 26.31
C ALA A 10 -1.76 15.68 24.93
N ALA A 11 -3.02 15.39 24.67
CA ALA A 11 -3.51 15.09 23.33
C ALA A 11 -3.24 16.32 22.46
N VAL A 12 -2.30 16.21 21.54
CA VAL A 12 -2.08 17.21 20.48
C VAL A 12 -3.28 17.12 19.56
N ALA A 13 -4.17 18.09 19.66
CA ALA A 13 -5.27 18.25 18.74
C ALA A 13 -4.75 18.57 17.35
N GLY A 14 -5.12 17.74 16.33
CA GLY A 14 -5.29 18.21 14.97
C GLY A 14 -4.15 18.07 13.98
N ASP A 15 -3.22 17.14 14.14
CA ASP A 15 -2.37 16.75 13.02
C ASP A 15 -3.00 15.54 12.31
N ASN A 16 -3.67 15.80 11.16
CA ASN A 16 -4.25 14.75 10.31
C ASN A 16 -3.19 14.00 9.49
N SER A 17 -1.90 14.24 9.72
CA SER A 17 -0.84 13.57 8.98
C SER A 17 -0.78 12.07 9.33
N PRO A 18 -0.58 11.22 8.31
CA PRO A 18 -0.67 9.77 8.50
C PRO A 18 0.58 9.20 9.16
N THR A 19 0.42 8.08 9.86
CA THR A 19 1.50 7.13 10.05
C THR A 19 1.65 6.31 8.77
N LEU A 20 2.88 6.13 8.28
CA LEU A 20 3.13 5.36 7.07
C LEU A 20 3.48 3.92 7.42
N LEU A 21 2.90 2.96 6.71
CA LEU A 21 3.24 1.53 6.81
C LEU A 21 3.74 1.02 5.48
N ILE A 22 4.95 0.49 5.46
CA ILE A 22 5.54 -0.14 4.28
C ILE A 22 5.60 -1.65 4.51
N LEU A 23 4.88 -2.41 3.67
CA LEU A 23 4.85 -3.86 3.71
C LEU A 23 6.04 -4.41 2.91
N ALA A 24 7.05 -4.93 3.60
CA ALA A 24 8.27 -5.51 3.02
C ALA A 24 8.47 -6.98 3.39
N GLY A 25 7.43 -7.65 3.87
CA GLY A 25 7.45 -9.05 4.27
C GLY A 25 7.67 -10.00 3.09
N LYS A 26 8.24 -11.16 3.38
CA LYS A 26 8.48 -12.24 2.42
C LYS A 26 7.24 -13.15 2.36
N ARG A 27 6.74 -13.44 1.16
CA ARG A 27 5.63 -14.39 1.00
C ARG A 27 6.15 -15.83 1.05
N ASP A 28 5.42 -16.71 1.74
CA ASP A 28 5.55 -18.19 1.71
C ASP A 28 6.95 -18.76 1.98
N GLY A 29 7.84 -18.05 2.65
CA GLY A 29 9.20 -18.54 3.00
C GLY A 29 10.10 -18.86 1.79
N LYS A 30 9.64 -18.66 0.55
CA LYS A 30 10.40 -18.89 -0.68
C LYS A 30 11.21 -17.66 -1.08
N LEU A 31 12.39 -17.92 -1.66
CA LEU A 31 13.17 -16.84 -2.26
C LEU A 31 12.43 -16.31 -3.50
N ASP A 32 12.30 -14.99 -3.56
CA ASP A 32 11.72 -14.32 -4.72
C ASP A 32 12.65 -14.49 -5.94
N PRO A 33 12.14 -14.78 -7.16
CA PRO A 33 12.98 -15.00 -8.34
C PRO A 33 13.84 -13.80 -8.73
N LEU A 34 13.38 -12.56 -8.48
CA LEU A 34 14.20 -11.36 -8.72
C LEU A 34 15.31 -11.24 -7.68
N ALA A 35 15.02 -11.58 -6.42
CA ALA A 35 16.02 -11.61 -5.35
C ALA A 35 17.10 -12.68 -5.63
N GLU A 36 16.69 -13.87 -6.07
CA GLU A 36 17.61 -14.94 -6.47
C GLU A 36 18.52 -14.49 -7.62
N LYS A 37 17.94 -13.91 -8.67
CA LYS A 37 18.69 -13.37 -9.82
C LYS A 37 19.68 -12.27 -9.43
N ALA A 38 19.29 -11.42 -8.48
CA ALA A 38 20.12 -10.33 -7.97
C ALA A 38 21.14 -10.77 -6.91
N GLY A 39 21.13 -12.03 -6.47
CA GLY A 39 22.02 -12.56 -5.43
C GLY A 39 21.73 -11.98 -4.04
N VAL A 40 20.47 -11.57 -3.75
CA VAL A 40 20.05 -11.00 -2.47
C VAL A 40 19.02 -11.88 -1.78
N SER A 41 18.91 -11.77 -0.45
CA SER A 41 18.04 -12.64 0.36
C SER A 41 16.56 -12.26 0.32
N HIS A 42 16.24 -11.01 0.00
CA HIS A 42 14.88 -10.47 0.06
C HIS A 42 14.58 -9.56 -1.15
N LYS A 43 13.35 -9.60 -1.65
CA LYS A 43 12.89 -8.78 -2.77
C LYS A 43 13.12 -7.28 -2.54
N CYS A 44 12.89 -6.79 -1.33
CA CYS A 44 13.09 -5.38 -0.96
C CYS A 44 14.54 -4.89 -1.13
N ARG A 45 15.52 -5.83 -1.24
CA ARG A 45 16.95 -5.55 -1.47
C ARG A 45 17.35 -5.59 -2.95
N VAL A 46 16.48 -6.04 -3.85
CA VAL A 46 16.75 -6.06 -5.30
C VAL A 46 17.14 -4.66 -5.75
N PRO A 47 18.32 -4.47 -6.40
CA PRO A 47 18.72 -3.16 -6.86
C PRO A 47 17.99 -2.77 -8.15
N ILE A 48 17.54 -1.51 -8.23
CA ILE A 48 16.98 -0.88 -9.42
C ILE A 48 17.52 0.54 -9.52
N GLN A 49 18.04 0.96 -10.67
CA GLN A 49 18.64 2.29 -10.86
C GLN A 49 19.66 2.64 -9.75
N GLY A 50 20.44 1.65 -9.28
CA GLY A 50 21.51 1.83 -8.30
C GLY A 50 21.07 1.88 -6.84
N LYS A 51 19.78 1.69 -6.54
CA LYS A 51 19.24 1.66 -5.16
C LYS A 51 18.40 0.41 -4.94
N PRO A 52 18.36 -0.18 -3.73
CA PRO A 52 17.39 -1.22 -3.37
C PRO A 52 15.94 -0.73 -3.53
N LEU A 53 15.01 -1.63 -3.87
CA LEU A 53 13.59 -1.29 -4.05
C LEU A 53 13.05 -0.53 -2.83
N LEU A 54 13.29 -1.03 -1.63
CA LEU A 54 12.78 -0.40 -0.39
C LEU A 54 13.34 1.00 -0.18
N GLN A 55 14.57 1.28 -0.60
CA GLN A 55 15.17 2.61 -0.45
C GLN A 55 14.39 3.68 -1.21
N TRP A 56 13.92 3.38 -2.44
CA TRP A 56 13.07 4.28 -3.22
C TRP A 56 11.76 4.61 -2.50
N VAL A 57 11.09 3.58 -1.97
CA VAL A 57 9.81 3.75 -1.26
C VAL A 57 9.98 4.54 0.02
N LEU A 58 11.05 4.28 0.78
CA LEU A 58 11.36 5.00 2.02
C LEU A 58 11.69 6.48 1.78
N GLU A 59 12.43 6.78 0.71
CA GLU A 59 12.73 8.15 0.32
C GLU A 59 11.45 8.92 -0.02
N ALA A 60 10.58 8.36 -0.87
CA ALA A 60 9.30 8.96 -1.22
C ALA A 60 8.40 9.17 0.02
N ALA A 61 8.31 8.17 0.88
CA ALA A 61 7.52 8.24 2.12
C ALA A 61 8.07 9.28 3.10
N GLY A 62 9.40 9.31 3.27
CA GLY A 62 10.08 10.27 4.16
C GLY A 62 9.97 11.70 3.69
N GLU A 63 9.94 11.94 2.37
CA GLU A 63 9.75 13.26 1.78
C GLU A 63 8.28 13.70 1.78
N ALA A 64 7.35 12.74 1.66
CA ALA A 64 5.92 13.05 1.74
C ALA A 64 5.56 13.68 3.10
N TRP A 65 6.07 13.14 4.21
CA TRP A 65 5.87 13.65 5.57
C TRP A 65 7.17 13.60 6.38
N PRO A 66 8.01 14.64 6.31
CA PRO A 66 9.35 14.63 6.90
C PRO A 66 9.41 14.42 8.42
N GLY A 67 8.29 14.69 9.13
CA GLY A 67 8.20 14.53 10.60
C GLY A 67 7.55 13.24 11.08
N ASN A 68 6.88 12.48 10.21
CA ASN A 68 6.02 11.39 10.63
C ASN A 68 6.77 10.08 10.86
N PRO A 69 6.27 9.20 11.74
CA PRO A 69 6.80 7.86 11.88
C PRO A 69 6.56 7.03 10.61
N ILE A 70 7.55 6.19 10.28
CA ILE A 70 7.46 5.21 9.21
C ILE A 70 7.62 3.82 9.81
N MET A 71 6.60 3.00 9.64
CA MET A 71 6.58 1.60 10.03
C MET A 71 7.02 0.73 8.87
N ILE A 72 7.88 -0.25 9.13
CA ILE A 72 8.29 -1.26 8.15
C ILE A 72 7.90 -2.62 8.69
N SER A 73 6.98 -3.29 8.00
CA SER A 73 6.60 -4.66 8.31
C SER A 73 7.51 -5.63 7.56
N ILE A 74 8.38 -6.33 8.30
CA ILE A 74 9.40 -7.22 7.74
C ILE A 74 9.66 -8.39 8.69
N HIS A 75 10.03 -9.59 8.17
CA HIS A 75 10.35 -10.76 9.00
C HIS A 75 11.73 -10.67 9.65
N ASP A 76 12.71 -10.11 8.93
CA ASP A 76 14.09 -9.99 9.40
C ASP A 76 14.58 -8.54 9.20
N PRO A 77 14.57 -7.71 10.25
CA PRO A 77 14.98 -6.32 10.17
C PRO A 77 16.47 -6.12 9.87
N GLU A 78 17.33 -7.10 10.15
CA GLU A 78 18.76 -6.99 9.86
C GLU A 78 19.03 -6.88 8.35
N VAL A 79 18.13 -7.43 7.54
CA VAL A 79 18.21 -7.34 6.07
C VAL A 79 18.21 -5.91 5.56
N ILE A 80 17.63 -4.98 6.29
CA ILE A 80 17.48 -3.56 5.87
C ILE A 80 18.24 -2.59 6.76
N ALA A 81 18.96 -3.08 7.78
CA ALA A 81 19.58 -2.24 8.81
C ALA A 81 20.65 -1.26 8.27
N ASP A 82 21.29 -1.60 7.13
CA ASP A 82 22.33 -0.80 6.46
C ASP A 82 21.78 0.19 5.42
N LEU A 83 20.47 0.19 5.14
CA LEU A 83 19.89 1.12 4.17
C LEU A 83 19.98 2.58 4.68
N PRO A 84 20.47 3.53 3.86
CA PRO A 84 20.60 4.93 4.27
C PRO A 84 19.31 5.54 4.82
N ALA A 85 18.16 5.27 4.20
CA ALA A 85 16.86 5.76 4.69
C ALA A 85 16.48 5.14 6.04
N VAL A 86 16.79 3.85 6.27
CA VAL A 86 16.53 3.18 7.55
C VAL A 86 17.41 3.77 8.65
N LEU A 87 18.69 4.02 8.38
CA LEU A 87 19.61 4.66 9.32
C LEU A 87 19.10 6.07 9.69
N ALA A 88 18.73 6.90 8.71
CA ALA A 88 18.20 8.24 8.95
C ALA A 88 16.90 8.23 9.78
N LEU A 89 15.98 7.28 9.50
CA LEU A 89 14.76 7.10 10.29
C LEU A 89 15.06 6.67 11.73
N LYS A 90 16.05 5.80 11.92
CA LYS A 90 16.50 5.34 13.24
C LYS A 90 17.11 6.49 14.04
N GLU A 91 18.00 7.27 13.44
CA GLU A 91 18.63 8.43 14.07
C GLU A 91 17.62 9.50 14.47
N SER A 92 16.61 9.73 13.64
CA SER A 92 15.52 10.68 13.93
C SER A 92 14.44 10.15 14.88
N GLY A 93 14.53 8.88 15.33
CA GLY A 93 13.54 8.26 16.20
C GLY A 93 12.17 8.02 15.52
N ARG A 94 12.13 8.02 14.19
CA ARG A 94 10.89 7.87 13.37
C ARG A 94 10.67 6.45 12.88
N LEU A 95 11.65 5.56 13.01
CA LEU A 95 11.55 4.17 12.56
C LEU A 95 10.76 3.33 13.56
N ILE A 96 9.76 2.61 13.07
CA ILE A 96 9.05 1.57 13.81
C ILE A 96 9.17 0.27 13.01
N ILE A 97 9.77 -0.76 13.57
CA ILE A 97 9.85 -2.09 12.95
C ILE A 97 8.71 -2.93 13.50
N CYS A 98 7.93 -3.53 12.59
CA CYS A 98 6.85 -4.46 12.91
C CYS A 98 7.17 -5.82 12.31
N GLU A 99 6.94 -6.90 13.04
CA GLU A 99 7.12 -8.25 12.51
C GLU A 99 6.05 -8.52 11.45
N ALA A 100 6.48 -8.90 10.24
CA ALA A 100 5.56 -9.31 9.19
C ALA A 100 4.88 -10.64 9.57
N GLN A 101 3.58 -10.73 9.32
CA GLN A 101 2.77 -11.90 9.59
C GLN A 101 2.55 -12.73 8.32
N ALA A 102 1.90 -13.90 8.44
CA ALA A 102 1.64 -14.79 7.31
C ALA A 102 0.74 -14.16 6.23
N GLY A 103 -0.12 -13.20 6.59
CA GLY A 103 -1.01 -12.48 5.68
C GLY A 103 -0.82 -10.97 5.75
N ILE A 104 -1.30 -10.30 4.69
CA ILE A 104 -1.23 -8.82 4.59
C ILE A 104 -2.05 -8.16 5.70
N VAL A 105 -3.28 -8.65 5.95
CA VAL A 105 -4.18 -8.07 6.96
C VAL A 105 -3.61 -8.26 8.35
N GLU A 106 -3.10 -9.45 8.65
CA GLU A 106 -2.45 -9.78 9.92
C GLU A 106 -1.21 -8.91 10.15
N SER A 107 -0.44 -8.61 9.09
CA SER A 107 0.70 -7.69 9.16
C SER A 107 0.27 -6.25 9.43
N VAL A 108 -0.83 -5.79 8.83
CA VAL A 108 -1.39 -4.46 9.10
C VAL A 108 -1.94 -4.38 10.53
N GLU A 109 -2.65 -5.41 11.02
CA GLU A 109 -3.15 -5.48 12.39
C GLU A 109 -2.01 -5.43 13.41
N ALA A 110 -0.94 -6.19 13.19
CA ALA A 110 0.25 -6.17 14.04
C ALA A 110 0.90 -4.79 14.05
N ALA A 111 1.05 -4.14 12.88
CA ALA A 111 1.61 -2.80 12.78
C ALA A 111 0.73 -1.74 13.47
N VAL A 112 -0.58 -1.83 13.35
CA VAL A 112 -1.52 -0.94 14.07
C VAL A 112 -1.36 -1.08 15.57
N ALA A 113 -1.29 -2.32 16.09
CA ALA A 113 -1.08 -2.57 17.51
C ALA A 113 0.26 -2.01 17.99
N GLU A 114 1.35 -2.25 17.25
CA GLU A 114 2.71 -1.75 17.58
C GLU A 114 2.79 -0.23 17.57
N SER A 115 2.06 0.43 16.68
CA SER A 115 1.98 1.90 16.64
C SER A 115 1.18 2.53 17.78
N GLY A 116 0.53 1.74 18.63
CA GLY A 116 -0.42 2.23 19.64
C GLY A 116 -1.74 2.72 19.01
N ASN A 117 -2.22 2.06 17.97
CA ASN A 117 -3.46 2.37 17.23
C ASN A 117 -3.49 3.79 16.64
N ARG A 118 -2.39 4.22 16.04
CA ARG A 118 -2.30 5.54 15.38
C ARG A 118 -2.99 5.52 14.03
N PHE A 119 -3.86 6.50 13.83
CA PHE A 119 -4.55 6.78 12.57
C PHE A 119 -4.52 8.28 12.27
N PRO A 120 -4.62 8.69 11.00
CA PRO A 120 -4.76 7.85 9.81
C PRO A 120 -3.49 7.04 9.50
N LEU A 121 -3.68 5.93 8.81
CA LEU A 121 -2.61 5.04 8.35
C LEU A 121 -2.56 5.05 6.83
N LEU A 122 -1.41 5.35 6.25
CA LEU A 122 -1.14 5.20 4.82
C LEU A 122 -0.25 3.97 4.60
N ILE A 123 -0.71 3.03 3.79
CA ILE A 123 -0.08 1.74 3.57
C ILE A 123 0.43 1.67 2.12
N THR A 124 1.66 1.24 1.94
CA THR A 124 2.20 0.87 0.62
C THR A 124 3.09 -0.36 0.72
N THR A 125 3.61 -0.84 -0.41
CA THR A 125 4.48 -2.02 -0.45
C THR A 125 5.93 -1.64 -0.75
N GLY A 126 6.90 -2.43 -0.26
CA GLY A 126 8.32 -2.17 -0.40
C GLY A 126 8.88 -2.32 -1.83
N ASP A 127 8.04 -2.67 -2.79
CA ASP A 127 8.33 -2.82 -4.22
C ASP A 127 7.61 -1.79 -5.11
N ASN A 128 6.87 -0.85 -4.51
CA ASN A 128 6.19 0.24 -5.21
C ASN A 128 7.14 1.42 -5.48
N VAL A 129 8.19 1.15 -6.25
CA VAL A 129 9.32 2.07 -6.47
C VAL A 129 8.96 3.33 -7.28
N LEU A 130 7.82 3.32 -7.95
CA LEU A 130 7.33 4.45 -8.73
C LEU A 130 6.45 5.40 -7.91
N ALA A 131 6.10 5.06 -6.67
CA ALA A 131 5.44 5.97 -5.76
C ALA A 131 6.29 7.24 -5.55
N THR A 132 5.64 8.41 -5.56
CA THR A 132 6.26 9.69 -5.28
C THR A 132 5.68 10.30 -4.01
N PRO A 133 6.33 11.31 -3.42
CA PRO A 133 5.75 12.05 -2.31
C PRO A 133 4.35 12.60 -2.62
N GLU A 134 4.14 13.10 -3.84
CA GLU A 134 2.88 13.65 -4.32
C GLU A 134 1.81 12.56 -4.38
N SER A 135 2.11 11.41 -5.01
CA SER A 135 1.14 10.30 -5.13
C SER A 135 0.66 9.80 -3.76
N LEU A 136 1.56 9.74 -2.79
CA LEU A 136 1.20 9.34 -1.42
C LEU A 136 0.30 10.38 -0.76
N ARG A 137 0.59 11.70 -0.95
CA ARG A 137 -0.27 12.78 -0.44
C ARG A 137 -1.64 12.79 -1.09
N GLU A 138 -1.74 12.56 -2.41
CA GLU A 138 -3.02 12.50 -3.12
C GLU A 138 -3.99 11.47 -2.51
N VAL A 139 -3.52 10.29 -2.14
CA VAL A 139 -4.36 9.26 -1.50
C VAL A 139 -4.85 9.71 -0.13
N HIS A 140 -3.97 10.30 0.66
CA HIS A 140 -4.29 10.85 1.97
C HIS A 140 -5.32 11.99 1.85
N ASP A 141 -5.05 12.96 0.97
CA ASP A 141 -5.90 14.14 0.79
C ASP A 141 -7.28 13.77 0.23
N HIS A 142 -7.33 12.76 -0.66
CA HIS A 142 -8.59 12.18 -1.09
C HIS A 142 -9.39 11.59 0.07
N GLY A 143 -8.73 10.86 0.97
CA GLY A 143 -9.36 10.30 2.18
C GLY A 143 -9.99 11.38 3.04
N ILE A 144 -9.26 12.44 3.33
CA ILE A 144 -9.73 13.59 4.10
C ILE A 144 -10.87 14.31 3.36
N ALA A 145 -10.67 14.69 2.09
CA ALA A 145 -11.63 15.47 1.33
C ALA A 145 -12.96 14.74 1.07
N SER A 146 -12.89 13.43 0.78
CA SER A 146 -14.09 12.61 0.56
C SER A 146 -14.82 12.23 1.83
N GLY A 147 -14.19 12.40 3.01
CA GLY A 147 -14.69 11.88 4.28
C GLY A 147 -14.84 10.35 4.26
N SER A 148 -14.02 9.65 3.48
CA SER A 148 -13.97 8.18 3.46
C SER A 148 -13.23 7.68 4.70
N GLU A 149 -13.54 6.46 5.13
CA GLU A 149 -12.81 5.78 6.21
C GLU A 149 -11.70 4.90 5.65
N ALA A 150 -11.86 4.43 4.40
CA ALA A 150 -10.83 3.70 3.68
C ALA A 150 -10.76 4.16 2.22
N VAL A 151 -9.54 4.30 1.68
CA VAL A 151 -9.28 4.64 0.27
C VAL A 151 -8.37 3.57 -0.35
N LEU A 152 -8.72 3.19 -1.56
CA LEU A 152 -7.94 2.34 -2.44
C LEU A 152 -7.43 3.18 -3.62
N ALA A 153 -6.12 3.26 -3.81
CA ALA A 153 -5.56 3.92 -4.99
C ALA A 153 -5.55 2.98 -6.20
N VAL A 154 -5.98 3.51 -7.34
CA VAL A 154 -6.06 2.78 -8.61
C VAL A 154 -5.64 3.69 -9.77
N ALA A 155 -5.31 3.11 -10.93
CA ALA A 155 -5.12 3.86 -12.17
C ALA A 155 -5.91 3.21 -13.30
N ARG A 156 -6.32 4.03 -14.29
CA ARG A 156 -7.06 3.56 -15.47
C ARG A 156 -6.13 2.79 -16.41
N ARG A 157 -6.71 1.83 -17.14
CA ARG A 157 -5.97 1.07 -18.16
C ARG A 157 -5.30 2.00 -19.18
N GLU A 158 -6.02 2.98 -19.68
CA GLU A 158 -5.52 3.92 -20.67
C GLU A 158 -4.29 4.67 -20.16
N ASP A 159 -4.32 5.17 -18.92
CA ASP A 159 -3.22 5.91 -18.30
C ASP A 159 -2.01 5.01 -18.05
N ILE A 160 -2.24 3.77 -17.61
CA ILE A 160 -1.19 2.76 -17.41
C ILE A 160 -0.49 2.40 -18.72
N LEU A 161 -1.26 2.17 -19.78
CA LEU A 161 -0.70 1.84 -21.10
C LEU A 161 -0.05 3.05 -21.78
N ALA A 162 -0.50 4.26 -21.47
CA ALA A 162 0.14 5.50 -21.92
C ALA A 162 1.50 5.71 -21.19
N ALA A 163 1.59 5.40 -19.90
CA ALA A 163 2.85 5.44 -19.16
C ALA A 163 3.85 4.40 -19.71
N HIS A 164 3.40 3.16 -19.89
CA HIS A 164 4.20 2.10 -20.53
C HIS A 164 3.30 0.99 -21.09
N PRO A 165 3.47 0.56 -22.36
CA PRO A 165 2.61 -0.45 -23.00
C PRO A 165 2.65 -1.82 -22.31
N GLU A 166 3.75 -2.15 -21.62
CA GLU A 166 3.92 -3.36 -20.83
C GLU A 166 3.69 -3.13 -19.32
N GLY A 167 3.13 -1.99 -18.91
CA GLY A 167 2.94 -1.61 -17.50
C GLY A 167 2.13 -2.64 -16.72
N GLN A 168 0.93 -2.97 -17.20
CA GLN A 168 0.08 -4.00 -16.64
C GLN A 168 -0.59 -4.84 -17.73
N ARG A 169 -0.89 -6.12 -17.38
CA ARG A 169 -1.57 -7.07 -18.29
C ARG A 169 -2.92 -7.52 -17.78
N LYS A 170 -3.27 -7.20 -16.53
CA LYS A 170 -4.52 -7.61 -15.89
C LYS A 170 -5.21 -6.40 -15.32
N PHE A 171 -6.47 -6.24 -15.68
CA PHE A 171 -7.30 -5.13 -15.25
C PHE A 171 -8.60 -5.65 -14.65
N TYR A 172 -9.14 -4.87 -13.73
CA TYR A 172 -10.49 -5.04 -13.21
C TYR A 172 -11.43 -4.25 -14.12
N GLU A 173 -12.30 -4.97 -14.82
CA GLU A 173 -13.21 -4.38 -15.79
C GLU A 173 -14.51 -3.98 -15.10
N PHE A 174 -14.85 -2.70 -15.12
CA PHE A 174 -16.14 -2.16 -14.71
C PHE A 174 -16.87 -1.62 -15.93
N ARG A 175 -18.16 -1.25 -15.77
CA ARG A 175 -18.97 -0.69 -16.85
C ARG A 175 -18.40 0.60 -17.43
N ASP A 176 -17.83 1.42 -16.58
CA ASP A 176 -17.36 2.78 -16.85
C ASP A 176 -15.83 2.89 -16.97
N VAL A 177 -15.08 1.96 -16.42
CA VAL A 177 -13.63 2.03 -16.39
C VAL A 177 -12.99 0.66 -16.23
N ALA A 178 -11.80 0.48 -16.78
CA ALA A 178 -10.91 -0.64 -16.46
C ALA A 178 -9.73 -0.11 -15.63
N ILE A 179 -9.44 -0.71 -14.49
CA ILE A 179 -8.42 -0.24 -13.56
C ILE A 179 -7.43 -1.32 -13.14
N ALA A 180 -6.27 -0.89 -12.62
CA ALA A 180 -5.39 -1.71 -11.82
C ALA A 180 -5.12 -1.05 -10.45
N ASN A 181 -4.78 -1.87 -9.47
CA ASN A 181 -4.40 -1.42 -8.12
C ASN A 181 -3.01 -0.76 -8.15
N CYS A 182 -2.84 0.30 -7.35
CA CYS A 182 -1.57 1.03 -7.22
C CYS A 182 -0.83 0.76 -5.91
N ASN A 183 -1.21 -0.26 -5.16
CA ASN A 183 -0.58 -0.66 -3.89
C ASN A 183 -0.41 0.49 -2.88
N ALA A 184 -1.32 1.44 -2.90
CA ALA A 184 -1.43 2.51 -1.92
C ALA A 184 -2.84 2.54 -1.34
N TYR A 185 -2.93 2.54 0.00
CA TYR A 185 -4.19 2.46 0.75
C TYR A 185 -4.16 3.42 1.91
N TRP A 186 -5.27 4.06 2.19
CA TRP A 186 -5.43 4.91 3.36
C TRP A 186 -6.55 4.40 4.25
N LEU A 187 -6.29 4.36 5.56
CA LEU A 187 -7.24 3.98 6.60
C LEU A 187 -7.34 5.14 7.58
N GLY A 188 -8.48 5.82 7.62
CA GLY A 188 -8.68 7.03 8.41
C GLY A 188 -8.92 6.78 9.90
N SER A 189 -9.31 5.57 10.28
CA SER A 189 -9.64 5.23 11.66
C SER A 189 -9.50 3.74 11.93
N ALA A 190 -9.54 3.36 13.21
CA ALA A 190 -9.58 1.94 13.59
C ALA A 190 -10.79 1.19 13.00
N ASN A 191 -11.93 1.87 12.81
CA ASN A 191 -13.12 1.27 12.19
C ASN A 191 -12.84 0.88 10.72
N ALA A 192 -11.95 1.60 10.02
CA ALA A 192 -11.53 1.30 8.66
C ALA A 192 -10.85 -0.07 8.51
N MET A 193 -10.29 -0.64 9.59
CA MET A 193 -9.73 -2.00 9.59
C MET A 193 -10.76 -3.06 9.16
N ARG A 194 -12.05 -2.80 9.31
CA ARG A 194 -13.12 -3.67 8.79
C ARG A 194 -13.08 -3.79 7.26
N ALA A 195 -12.61 -2.78 6.55
CA ALA A 195 -12.40 -2.85 5.11
C ALA A 195 -11.20 -3.76 4.75
N ALA A 196 -10.19 -3.86 5.61
CA ALA A 196 -9.04 -4.74 5.41
C ALA A 196 -9.43 -6.22 5.37
N GLU A 197 -10.54 -6.61 6.03
CA GLU A 197 -11.09 -7.97 5.93
C GLU A 197 -11.35 -8.42 4.49
N ALA A 198 -11.65 -7.48 3.60
CA ALA A 198 -11.77 -7.76 2.18
C ALA A 198 -10.48 -8.35 1.58
N PHE A 199 -9.32 -8.06 2.17
CA PHE A 199 -8.01 -8.50 1.73
C PHE A 199 -7.45 -9.69 2.52
N ARG A 200 -8.09 -10.12 3.64
CA ARG A 200 -7.62 -11.21 4.50
C ARG A 200 -7.38 -12.53 3.76
N GLN A 201 -8.09 -12.74 2.68
CA GLN A 201 -7.96 -13.96 1.89
C GLN A 201 -6.94 -13.82 0.72
N GLY A 202 -6.01 -12.87 0.83
CA GLY A 202 -4.97 -12.56 -0.16
C GLY A 202 -5.49 -11.66 -1.28
N GLY A 203 -4.91 -10.48 -1.46
CA GLY A 203 -5.31 -9.37 -2.35
C GLY A 203 -5.58 -9.66 -3.83
N GLN A 204 -5.79 -10.92 -4.17
CA GLN A 204 -6.18 -11.36 -5.51
C GLN A 204 -7.65 -11.79 -5.50
N PHE A 205 -8.54 -10.81 -5.33
CA PHE A 205 -10.00 -11.03 -5.37
C PHE A 205 -10.47 -11.86 -6.56
N ILE A 206 -9.76 -11.84 -7.68
CA ILE A 206 -10.19 -12.45 -8.94
C ILE A 206 -9.72 -13.89 -9.12
N LYS A 207 -8.69 -14.37 -8.40
CA LYS A 207 -8.16 -15.72 -8.66
C LYS A 207 -9.06 -16.87 -8.18
N THR A 208 -10.02 -16.63 -7.29
CA THR A 208 -10.86 -17.70 -6.76
C THR A 208 -12.34 -17.34 -6.88
N ARG A 209 -13.02 -17.89 -7.90
CA ARG A 209 -14.44 -17.64 -8.20
C ARG A 209 -15.40 -17.81 -7.01
N GLY A 210 -15.12 -18.74 -6.10
CA GLY A 210 -15.92 -18.97 -4.90
C GLY A 210 -15.82 -17.86 -3.83
N ARG A 211 -14.70 -17.16 -3.76
CA ARG A 211 -14.46 -16.11 -2.75
C ARG A 211 -15.18 -14.81 -3.09
N ILE A 212 -15.24 -14.46 -4.38
CA ILE A 212 -16.02 -13.31 -4.83
C ILE A 212 -17.53 -13.58 -4.59
N ALA A 213 -18.00 -14.81 -4.82
CA ALA A 213 -19.39 -15.19 -4.53
C ALA A 213 -19.72 -15.09 -3.04
N GLN A 214 -18.80 -15.46 -2.16
CA GLN A 214 -18.93 -15.29 -0.71
C GLN A 214 -18.87 -13.81 -0.28
N ALA A 215 -18.00 -13.03 -0.92
CA ALA A 215 -17.84 -11.62 -0.63
C ALA A 215 -19.01 -10.76 -1.14
N PHE A 216 -19.57 -11.06 -2.30
CA PHE A 216 -20.56 -10.21 -2.98
C PHE A 216 -21.95 -10.84 -3.10
N GLY A 217 -22.08 -12.15 -2.87
CA GLY A 217 -23.29 -12.92 -3.21
C GLY A 217 -23.32 -13.30 -4.71
N ILE A 218 -23.99 -14.42 -5.03
CA ILE A 218 -23.99 -15.02 -6.37
C ILE A 218 -24.54 -14.06 -7.44
N LEU A 219 -25.62 -13.34 -7.13
CA LEU A 219 -26.24 -12.38 -8.08
C LEU A 219 -25.31 -11.19 -8.38
N ASN A 220 -24.58 -10.72 -7.38
CA ASN A 220 -23.64 -9.62 -7.53
C ASN A 220 -22.37 -10.06 -8.27
N LEU A 221 -21.97 -11.33 -8.13
CA LEU A 221 -20.88 -11.91 -8.92
C LEU A 221 -21.25 -12.00 -10.40
N ILE A 222 -22.48 -12.35 -10.72
CA ILE A 222 -22.98 -12.38 -12.11
C ILE A 222 -22.95 -10.98 -12.72
N ARG A 223 -23.46 -9.98 -12.00
CA ARG A 223 -23.43 -8.56 -12.42
C ARG A 223 -22.03 -8.01 -12.61
N PHE A 224 -21.10 -8.39 -11.72
CA PHE A 224 -19.67 -8.04 -11.83
C PHE A 224 -19.05 -8.66 -13.10
N LYS A 225 -19.30 -9.97 -13.35
CA LYS A 225 -18.79 -10.65 -14.53
C LYS A 225 -19.38 -10.11 -15.84
N LEU A 226 -20.59 -9.59 -15.82
CA LEU A 226 -21.26 -8.98 -16.98
C LEU A 226 -20.84 -7.50 -17.17
N GLY A 227 -19.96 -6.98 -16.33
CA GLY A 227 -19.52 -5.59 -16.41
C GLY A 227 -20.65 -4.58 -16.19
N TRP A 228 -21.69 -4.93 -15.42
CA TRP A 228 -22.85 -4.07 -15.24
C TRP A 228 -22.68 -3.01 -14.14
N TRP A 229 -21.64 -3.11 -13.34
CA TRP A 229 -21.37 -2.19 -12.24
C TRP A 229 -20.29 -1.17 -12.57
N SER A 230 -20.54 0.08 -12.20
CA SER A 230 -19.51 1.12 -12.19
C SER A 230 -18.59 0.91 -10.98
N LEU A 231 -17.42 1.54 -11.03
CA LEU A 231 -16.47 1.55 -9.91
C LEU A 231 -17.13 2.08 -8.63
N ASP A 232 -17.88 3.18 -8.72
CA ASP A 232 -18.58 3.77 -7.56
C ASP A 232 -19.64 2.84 -6.98
N GLN A 233 -20.38 2.09 -7.81
CA GLN A 233 -21.36 1.12 -7.35
C GLN A 233 -20.71 -0.02 -6.56
N ILE A 234 -19.51 -0.45 -6.96
CA ILE A 234 -18.73 -1.45 -6.22
C ILE A 234 -18.25 -0.85 -4.90
N MET A 235 -17.67 0.36 -4.89
CA MET A 235 -17.24 1.01 -3.64
C MET A 235 -18.40 1.19 -2.66
N GLY A 236 -19.56 1.63 -3.15
CA GLY A 236 -20.78 1.73 -2.34
C GLY A 236 -21.27 0.38 -1.79
N THR A 237 -21.12 -0.70 -2.54
CA THR A 237 -21.50 -2.05 -2.09
C THR A 237 -20.53 -2.57 -1.02
N LEU A 238 -19.24 -2.36 -1.19
CA LEU A 238 -18.23 -2.67 -0.19
C LEU A 238 -18.45 -1.86 1.08
N SER A 239 -18.74 -0.56 0.94
CA SER A 239 -19.06 0.33 2.06
C SER A 239 -20.21 -0.20 2.91
N ARG A 240 -21.32 -0.56 2.28
CA ARG A 240 -22.48 -1.15 2.99
C ARG A 240 -22.15 -2.48 3.66
N ARG A 241 -21.36 -3.34 2.99
CA ARG A 241 -21.00 -4.64 3.51
C ARG A 241 -20.13 -4.56 4.76
N PHE A 242 -19.12 -3.72 4.74
CA PHE A 242 -18.17 -3.60 5.85
C PHE A 242 -18.60 -2.57 6.89
N GLY A 243 -19.62 -1.76 6.59
CA GLY A 243 -20.11 -0.71 7.49
C GLY A 243 -19.09 0.42 7.67
N VAL A 244 -18.28 0.68 6.64
CA VAL A 244 -17.29 1.76 6.58
C VAL A 244 -17.36 2.44 5.21
N LYS A 245 -17.17 3.75 5.14
CA LYS A 245 -17.17 4.47 3.87
C LYS A 245 -15.87 4.20 3.12
N ILE A 246 -15.97 3.51 1.98
CA ILE A 246 -14.85 3.14 1.11
C ILE A 246 -14.96 3.91 -0.20
N SER A 247 -13.85 4.49 -0.66
CA SER A 247 -13.75 5.12 -1.99
C SER A 247 -12.49 4.67 -2.74
N ALA A 248 -12.47 4.94 -4.03
CA ALA A 248 -11.29 4.77 -4.86
C ALA A 248 -10.72 6.16 -5.21
N HIS A 249 -9.41 6.35 -5.04
CA HIS A 249 -8.66 7.44 -5.64
C HIS A 249 -8.12 6.97 -6.99
N ILE A 250 -8.40 7.69 -8.06
CA ILE A 250 -7.92 7.35 -9.40
C ILE A 250 -6.77 8.30 -9.73
N TYR A 251 -5.57 7.76 -9.86
CA TYR A 251 -4.42 8.53 -10.32
C TYR A 251 -4.52 8.85 -11.81
N ASP A 252 -4.05 10.04 -12.19
CA ASP A 252 -3.89 10.43 -13.59
C ASP A 252 -2.57 9.88 -14.19
N ASP A 253 -1.52 9.67 -13.36
CA ASP A 253 -0.29 8.98 -13.80
C ASP A 253 -0.42 7.46 -13.61
N GLY A 254 -0.58 6.75 -14.71
CA GLY A 254 -0.69 5.29 -14.71
C GLY A 254 0.58 4.55 -14.28
N ALA A 255 1.73 5.22 -14.20
CA ALA A 255 2.96 4.62 -13.73
C ALA A 255 2.86 4.12 -12.28
N TYR A 256 2.03 4.75 -11.45
CA TYR A 256 1.82 4.34 -10.05
C TYR A 256 1.16 2.96 -9.87
N ALA A 257 0.59 2.39 -10.94
CA ALA A 257 0.04 1.04 -10.93
C ALA A 257 1.07 -0.04 -11.30
N VAL A 258 2.33 0.33 -11.51
CA VAL A 258 3.39 -0.62 -11.87
C VAL A 258 4.33 -0.82 -10.69
N ASP A 259 4.29 -2.00 -10.13
CA ASP A 259 5.17 -2.46 -9.05
C ASP A 259 6.14 -3.55 -9.54
N VAL A 260 7.23 -3.75 -8.83
CA VAL A 260 8.29 -4.71 -9.22
C VAL A 260 7.90 -6.13 -8.79
N ASP A 261 7.01 -6.79 -9.52
CA ASP A 261 6.54 -8.15 -9.18
C ASP A 261 7.30 -9.29 -9.88
N ASN A 262 7.88 -9.01 -11.04
CA ASN A 262 8.57 -9.98 -11.89
C ASN A 262 9.52 -9.27 -12.84
N GLN A 263 10.30 -10.03 -13.64
CA GLN A 263 11.29 -9.44 -14.55
C GLN A 263 10.70 -8.39 -15.50
N ARG A 264 9.53 -8.65 -16.08
CA ARG A 264 8.87 -7.68 -16.99
C ARG A 264 8.57 -6.35 -16.29
N THR A 265 7.95 -6.40 -15.11
CA THR A 265 7.64 -5.16 -14.37
C THR A 265 8.89 -4.53 -13.76
N TYR A 266 9.93 -5.30 -13.46
CA TYR A 266 11.24 -4.76 -13.12
C TYR A 266 11.81 -3.92 -14.27
N ASP A 267 11.83 -4.46 -15.51
CA ASP A 267 12.34 -3.76 -16.68
C ASP A 267 11.55 -2.46 -16.96
N VAL A 268 10.21 -2.54 -16.85
CA VAL A 268 9.33 -1.36 -16.98
C VAL A 268 9.61 -0.31 -15.91
N CYS A 269 9.73 -0.70 -14.64
CA CYS A 269 10.05 0.23 -13.56
C CYS A 269 11.43 0.86 -13.76
N GLU A 270 12.42 0.09 -14.23
CA GLU A 270 13.77 0.60 -14.52
C GLU A 270 13.74 1.68 -15.59
N GLU A 271 12.99 1.46 -16.69
CA GLU A 271 12.82 2.45 -17.77
C GLU A 271 12.08 3.70 -17.28
N LEU A 272 11.01 3.54 -16.50
CA LEU A 272 10.23 4.68 -16.00
C LEU A 272 11.03 5.50 -14.96
N LEU A 273 11.78 4.86 -14.07
CA LEU A 273 12.69 5.56 -13.15
C LEU A 273 13.81 6.29 -13.87
N ALA A 274 14.37 5.70 -14.95
CA ALA A 274 15.40 6.38 -15.75
C ALA A 274 14.85 7.65 -16.42
N LYS A 275 13.61 7.63 -16.92
CA LYS A 275 12.95 8.80 -17.51
C LYS A 275 12.69 9.92 -16.50
N ARG A 276 12.41 9.58 -15.22
CA ARG A 276 12.17 10.59 -14.16
C ARG A 276 13.44 11.33 -13.72
N LYS A 277 14.63 10.79 -14.02
CA LYS A 277 15.92 11.41 -13.69
C LYS A 277 16.40 12.40 -14.74
N LEU A 278 15.75 12.46 -15.91
CA LEU A 278 16.03 13.39 -17.01
C LEU A 278 15.16 14.64 -16.90
#